data_fe009920055c015ae4a7d545687ef7f1
#
_entry.id   fe009920055c015ae4a7d545687ef7f1
#
_cell.length_a   1.000
_cell.length_b   1.000
_cell.length_c   1.000
_cell.angle_alpha   90.00
_cell.angle_beta   90.00
_cell.angle_gamma   90.00
#
_symmetry.space_group_name_H-M   'P 1'
#
loop_
_entity.id
_entity.type
_entity.pdbx_description
1 polymer ?
#
loop_
_entity_poly.entity_id
_entity_poly.type
_entity_poly.pdbx_seq_one_letter_code
_entity_poly.pdbx_strand_id
1 'polypeptide(L)'
;MINRLQLLVFCAIFMLSFTLQTPAQQFVRQDSVNNETQAQRDQRMRWWRVARFGMFIHWGLYAVPAGEYQGKRSDHIGEWIMEWANIPRADYEKFATEFNPIKFNAKEWVRIAKNAGMKYIVITSKHHDGFAMYDSKVSSYDIVDATPYHRDPIKELAAEAKRQGLVLCFYYSILDWHYPAAYVDAPGKDPTAGNRTTKLKPGGKEEYLKYMKTQLRELISGYDPGVLWFDGEWQDWWTEEDGKELYQYVRNLNPRIIINNRVGRGREGMKGLSKTDQTYAGDFGTPEQQIPPNGLPGVDWESCMTMNDTWGFKFYDDKWKSPEVIIRNLIDIASKGGNYLLNVGPTKEGLIPEPSVERLAAVGAWMKLNGESIYGTSASPFPRQPEFGRVTSKPGRLYLHVFSWPADGSLVVPPIGKQVKRAYLLVAPKQRLSVISGGEGLTVKLPTAAPDRIATVVVLETK
;
A
#
# COMPACT_ATOMS: atom_id res chain seq x y z
N MET A 1 76.64 -60.04 -0.42
CA MET A 1 75.77 -60.68 0.55
C MET A 1 74.85 -59.59 1.15
N ILE A 2 73.56 -59.78 0.98
CA ILE A 2 72.42 -59.28 1.73
C ILE A 2 72.06 -57.80 1.58
N ASN A 3 71.09 -57.59 0.75
CA ASN A 3 69.87 -56.72 0.76
C ASN A 3 69.51 -56.00 2.05
N ARG A 4 69.18 -54.76 1.90
CA ARG A 4 68.04 -54.17 2.63
C ARG A 4 67.29 -53.21 1.74
N LEU A 5 66.07 -53.59 1.48
CA LEU A 5 64.99 -52.92 0.83
C LEU A 5 64.50 -51.74 1.70
N GLN A 6 64.54 -50.50 1.23
CA GLN A 6 63.86 -49.39 1.88
C GLN A 6 62.56 -49.04 1.13
N LEU A 7 61.48 -49.27 1.83
CA LEU A 7 60.14 -49.03 1.41
C LEU A 7 59.85 -47.51 1.56
N LEU A 8 59.74 -46.77 0.46
CA LEU A 8 59.23 -45.34 0.45
C LEU A 8 57.73 -45.39 0.37
N VAL A 9 57.07 -44.99 1.49
CA VAL A 9 55.65 -44.76 1.57
C VAL A 9 55.40 -43.35 1.08
N PHE A 10 54.77 -43.16 -0.11
CA PHE A 10 54.26 -41.96 -0.60
C PHE A 10 52.86 -41.73 0.04
N CYS A 11 52.76 -40.81 1.02
CA CYS A 11 51.53 -40.28 1.48
C CYS A 11 51.01 -39.22 0.46
N ALA A 12 50.09 -39.62 -0.40
CA ALA A 12 49.34 -38.72 -1.24
C ALA A 12 48.24 -38.06 -0.36
N ILE A 13 48.47 -36.82 0.02
CA ILE A 13 47.46 -35.97 0.65
C ILE A 13 46.48 -35.51 -0.45
N PHE A 14 45.32 -36.17 -0.52
CA PHE A 14 44.19 -35.67 -1.31
C PHE A 14 43.59 -34.50 -0.56
N MET A 15 43.94 -33.26 -0.94
CA MET A 15 43.18 -32.09 -0.57
C MET A 15 41.85 -32.11 -1.33
N LEU A 16 40.77 -32.53 -0.66
CA LEU A 16 39.40 -32.28 -1.11
C LEU A 16 39.15 -30.78 -0.96
N SER A 17 39.28 -30.04 -2.05
CA SER A 17 38.79 -28.71 -2.17
C SER A 17 37.26 -28.76 -2.18
N PHE A 18 36.63 -28.62 -1.01
CA PHE A 18 35.21 -28.30 -0.93
C PHE A 18 35.01 -26.85 -1.46
N THR A 19 34.75 -26.72 -2.73
CA THR A 19 34.14 -25.52 -3.27
C THR A 19 32.74 -25.44 -2.68
N LEU A 20 32.58 -24.57 -1.67
CA LEU A 20 31.28 -24.06 -1.27
C LEU A 20 30.68 -23.38 -2.50
N GLN A 21 29.93 -24.12 -3.29
CA GLN A 21 29.00 -23.54 -4.24
C GLN A 21 27.92 -22.83 -3.42
N THR A 22 28.06 -21.50 -3.26
CA THR A 22 26.92 -20.65 -2.96
C THR A 22 25.83 -20.99 -3.98
N PRO A 23 24.59 -21.29 -3.54
CA PRO A 23 23.52 -21.50 -4.51
C PRO A 23 23.43 -20.22 -5.34
N ALA A 24 23.86 -20.30 -6.60
CA ALA A 24 23.56 -19.27 -7.58
C ALA A 24 22.04 -19.04 -7.50
N GLN A 25 21.61 -17.82 -7.14
CA GLN A 25 20.23 -17.43 -7.31
C GLN A 25 19.87 -17.73 -8.76
N GLN A 26 19.08 -18.77 -8.97
CA GLN A 26 18.53 -19.06 -10.28
C GLN A 26 17.72 -17.83 -10.68
N PHE A 27 18.27 -17.04 -11.60
CA PHE A 27 17.50 -16.01 -12.27
C PHE A 27 16.33 -16.72 -12.95
N VAL A 28 15.14 -16.46 -12.43
CA VAL A 28 13.89 -16.93 -13.04
C VAL A 28 13.82 -16.33 -14.43
N ARG A 29 13.80 -17.17 -15.46
CA ARG A 29 13.72 -16.71 -16.85
C ARG A 29 12.43 -15.92 -17.05
N GLN A 30 12.46 -14.91 -17.93
CA GLN A 30 11.32 -14.05 -18.25
C GLN A 30 10.04 -14.83 -18.55
N ASP A 31 10.16 -15.97 -19.23
CA ASP A 31 9.05 -16.87 -19.56
C ASP A 31 8.37 -17.50 -18.34
N SER A 32 9.09 -17.70 -17.23
CA SER A 32 8.53 -18.32 -16.03
C SER A 32 7.74 -17.33 -15.17
N VAL A 33 7.97 -16.03 -15.30
CA VAL A 33 7.20 -15.00 -14.61
C VAL A 33 5.82 -14.80 -15.25
N ASN A 34 5.73 -14.94 -16.57
CA ASN A 34 4.47 -14.89 -17.33
C ASN A 34 3.62 -16.16 -17.12
N ASN A 35 4.22 -17.25 -16.73
CA ASN A 35 3.56 -18.55 -16.55
C ASN A 35 3.30 -18.87 -15.08
N GLU A 36 3.14 -17.84 -14.22
CA GLU A 36 2.76 -18.00 -12.84
C GLU A 36 1.40 -18.71 -12.76
N THR A 37 1.38 -19.92 -12.17
CA THR A 37 0.11 -20.63 -11.93
C THR A 37 -0.74 -19.90 -10.90
N GLN A 38 -2.06 -20.15 -10.91
CA GLN A 38 -2.96 -19.59 -9.89
C GLN A 38 -2.48 -19.90 -8.46
N ALA A 39 -2.01 -21.11 -8.21
CA ALA A 39 -1.48 -21.51 -6.90
C ALA A 39 -0.22 -20.72 -6.48
N GLN A 40 0.68 -20.45 -7.42
CA GLN A 40 1.87 -19.61 -7.17
C GLN A 40 1.47 -18.17 -6.91
N ARG A 41 0.52 -17.61 -7.70
CA ARG A 41 -0.03 -16.29 -7.47
C ARG A 41 -0.71 -16.20 -6.10
N ASP A 42 -1.50 -17.18 -5.73
CA ASP A 42 -2.19 -17.21 -4.43
C ASP A 42 -1.20 -17.26 -3.26
N GLN A 43 -0.11 -18.02 -3.41
CA GLN A 43 0.97 -18.07 -2.41
C GLN A 43 1.66 -16.69 -2.28
N ARG A 44 1.96 -16.03 -3.39
CA ARG A 44 2.60 -14.70 -3.42
C ARG A 44 1.70 -13.62 -2.84
N MET A 45 0.42 -13.61 -3.21
CA MET A 45 -0.56 -12.61 -2.78
C MET A 45 -1.06 -12.83 -1.33
N ARG A 46 -0.81 -13.99 -0.76
CA ARG A 46 -1.40 -14.42 0.53
C ARG A 46 -1.17 -13.44 1.66
N TRP A 47 0.06 -12.98 1.85
CA TRP A 47 0.40 -12.07 2.94
C TRP A 47 -0.37 -10.76 2.85
N TRP A 48 -0.49 -10.20 1.64
CA TRP A 48 -1.16 -8.94 1.36
C TRP A 48 -2.68 -9.08 1.53
N ARG A 49 -3.28 -10.16 1.05
CA ARG A 49 -4.71 -10.46 1.26
C ARG A 49 -5.05 -10.63 2.74
N VAL A 50 -4.14 -11.21 3.54
CA VAL A 50 -4.32 -11.37 4.98
C VAL A 50 -4.17 -10.05 5.73
N ALA A 51 -3.34 -9.14 5.24
CA ALA A 51 -2.99 -7.88 5.89
C ALA A 51 -4.18 -6.92 6.07
N ARG A 52 -5.03 -6.76 5.07
CA ARG A 52 -6.25 -5.94 5.03
C ARG A 52 -6.07 -4.45 5.29
N PHE A 53 -5.04 -4.00 5.99
CA PHE A 53 -4.87 -2.62 6.42
C PHE A 53 -3.41 -2.17 6.31
N GLY A 54 -3.17 -1.07 5.59
CA GLY A 54 -1.86 -0.46 5.38
C GLY A 54 -1.87 1.06 5.58
N MET A 55 -0.69 1.63 5.81
CA MET A 55 -0.45 3.08 5.83
C MET A 55 0.07 3.53 4.48
N PHE A 56 -0.54 4.55 3.90
CA PHE A 56 0.04 5.29 2.78
C PHE A 56 0.75 6.53 3.33
N ILE A 57 1.91 6.87 2.81
CA ILE A 57 2.65 8.08 3.20
C ILE A 57 2.97 8.86 1.94
N HIS A 58 2.33 10.04 1.77
CA HIS A 58 2.71 11.00 0.74
C HIS A 58 3.63 12.05 1.35
N TRP A 59 4.91 11.96 1.05
CA TRP A 59 5.94 12.84 1.59
C TRP A 59 7.01 13.15 0.54
N GLY A 60 7.34 14.43 0.38
CA GLY A 60 8.25 14.94 -0.64
C GLY A 60 8.39 16.45 -0.55
N LEU A 61 8.99 17.07 -1.56
CA LEU A 61 9.24 18.52 -1.59
C LEU A 61 7.95 19.35 -1.48
N TYR A 62 6.82 18.84 -1.93
CA TYR A 62 5.52 19.50 -1.80
C TYR A 62 5.10 19.76 -0.35
N ALA A 63 5.74 19.14 0.64
CA ALA A 63 5.52 19.45 2.05
C ALA A 63 6.16 20.80 2.45
N VAL A 64 7.07 21.37 1.65
CA VAL A 64 7.67 22.68 1.90
C VAL A 64 6.66 23.80 1.67
N PRO A 65 6.06 23.96 0.48
CA PRO A 65 5.02 24.94 0.26
C PRO A 65 3.73 24.61 1.00
N ALA A 66 3.49 23.33 1.35
CA ALA A 66 2.38 22.89 2.17
C ALA A 66 1.00 23.45 1.73
N GLY A 67 0.78 23.50 0.41
CA GLY A 67 -0.46 23.99 -0.22
C GLY A 67 -0.51 25.49 -0.53
N GLU A 68 0.52 26.28 -0.19
CA GLU A 68 0.57 27.71 -0.47
C GLU A 68 1.82 28.08 -1.28
N TYR A 69 1.68 28.91 -2.31
CA TYR A 69 2.80 29.43 -3.09
C TYR A 69 2.63 30.93 -3.37
N GLN A 70 3.66 31.74 -3.08
CA GLN A 70 3.63 33.19 -3.23
C GLN A 70 2.42 33.86 -2.58
N GLY A 71 2.05 33.41 -1.36
CA GLY A 71 0.92 33.93 -0.60
C GLY A 71 -0.48 33.52 -1.12
N LYS A 72 -0.54 32.61 -2.10
CA LYS A 72 -1.80 32.07 -2.63
C LYS A 72 -1.97 30.62 -2.20
N ARG A 73 -3.06 30.34 -1.49
CA ARG A 73 -3.47 28.98 -1.12
C ARG A 73 -4.12 28.27 -2.29
N SER A 74 -3.82 26.99 -2.41
CA SER A 74 -4.42 26.13 -3.42
C SER A 74 -5.65 25.42 -2.87
N ASP A 75 -6.76 25.45 -3.59
CA ASP A 75 -7.97 24.66 -3.29
C ASP A 75 -7.81 23.18 -3.69
N HIS A 76 -6.72 22.84 -4.37
CA HIS A 76 -6.41 21.49 -4.84
C HIS A 76 -5.52 20.72 -3.85
N ILE A 77 -5.26 19.45 -4.16
CA ILE A 77 -4.41 18.56 -3.35
C ILE A 77 -2.96 19.05 -3.28
N GLY A 78 -2.34 18.90 -2.09
CA GLY A 78 -1.07 19.54 -1.79
C GLY A 78 0.12 19.03 -2.59
N GLU A 79 0.18 17.73 -2.88
CA GLU A 79 1.27 17.10 -3.63
C GLU A 79 1.31 17.48 -5.12
N TRP A 80 0.25 18.12 -5.62
CA TRP A 80 0.17 18.65 -6.99
C TRP A 80 0.44 20.15 -7.07
N ILE A 81 1.00 20.77 -6.03
CA ILE A 81 1.23 22.21 -5.97
C ILE A 81 2.05 22.75 -7.16
N MET A 82 3.00 21.97 -7.67
CA MET A 82 3.81 22.34 -8.84
C MET A 82 2.94 22.55 -10.09
N GLU A 83 1.89 21.74 -10.26
CA GLU A 83 0.92 21.91 -11.37
C GLU A 83 -0.05 23.06 -11.11
N TRP A 84 -0.72 23.05 -9.94
CA TRP A 84 -1.80 23.97 -9.65
C TRP A 84 -1.33 25.43 -9.56
N ALA A 85 -0.17 25.66 -8.95
CA ALA A 85 0.44 26.98 -8.84
C ALA A 85 1.29 27.34 -10.07
N ASN A 86 1.37 26.46 -11.09
CA ASN A 86 2.17 26.66 -12.29
C ASN A 86 3.63 27.01 -11.97
N ILE A 87 4.26 26.28 -11.05
CA ILE A 87 5.61 26.56 -10.57
C ILE A 87 6.63 26.02 -11.57
N PRO A 88 7.48 26.89 -12.17
CA PRO A 88 8.57 26.42 -13.04
C PRO A 88 9.52 25.47 -12.31
N ARG A 89 10.08 24.49 -13.03
CA ARG A 89 11.00 23.49 -12.48
C ARG A 89 12.13 24.13 -11.64
N ALA A 90 12.78 25.16 -12.18
CA ALA A 90 13.89 25.86 -11.51
C ALA A 90 13.46 26.54 -10.18
N ASP A 91 12.20 26.91 -10.04
CA ASP A 91 11.69 27.47 -8.78
C ASP A 91 11.28 26.37 -7.81
N TYR A 92 10.71 25.28 -8.32
CA TYR A 92 10.34 24.13 -7.49
C TYR A 92 11.57 23.41 -6.89
N GLU A 93 12.67 23.31 -7.64
CA GLU A 93 13.95 22.76 -7.19
C GLU A 93 14.49 23.47 -5.93
N LYS A 94 14.19 24.77 -5.76
CA LYS A 94 14.63 25.53 -4.58
C LYS A 94 14.06 25.00 -3.28
N PHE A 95 12.89 24.34 -3.32
CA PHE A 95 12.34 23.70 -2.12
C PHE A 95 13.25 22.63 -1.53
N ALA A 96 14.11 22.00 -2.34
CA ALA A 96 15.08 21.04 -1.84
C ALA A 96 16.03 21.66 -0.80
N THR A 97 16.42 22.93 -0.97
CA THR A 97 17.29 23.63 -0.02
C THR A 97 16.63 23.95 1.32
N GLU A 98 15.28 23.92 1.37
CA GLU A 98 14.47 24.15 2.57
C GLU A 98 13.97 22.84 3.20
N PHE A 99 14.06 21.73 2.47
CA PHE A 99 13.58 20.44 2.93
C PHE A 99 14.61 19.77 3.85
N ASN A 100 14.45 19.99 5.14
CA ASN A 100 15.35 19.47 6.17
C ASN A 100 14.59 18.78 7.29
N PRO A 101 14.16 17.52 7.11
CA PRO A 101 13.28 16.81 8.04
C PRO A 101 14.03 16.27 9.28
N ILE A 102 14.65 17.13 10.05
CA ILE A 102 15.45 16.77 11.24
C ILE A 102 14.64 16.11 12.36
N LYS A 103 13.29 16.23 12.33
CA LYS A 103 12.39 15.59 13.29
C LYS A 103 11.90 14.22 12.80
N PHE A 104 12.29 13.78 11.61
CA PHE A 104 11.94 12.47 11.11
C PHE A 104 12.49 11.38 12.04
N ASN A 105 11.62 10.44 12.38
CA ASN A 105 11.96 9.30 13.23
C ASN A 105 11.29 8.03 12.70
N ALA A 106 12.05 7.20 11.99
CA ALA A 106 11.55 5.96 11.39
C ALA A 106 10.91 5.01 12.42
N LYS A 107 11.53 4.90 13.62
CA LYS A 107 10.99 4.07 14.71
C LYS A 107 9.60 4.52 15.13
N GLU A 108 9.40 5.82 15.23
CA GLU A 108 8.11 6.40 15.63
C GLU A 108 7.05 6.22 14.54
N TRP A 109 7.39 6.48 13.27
CA TRP A 109 6.46 6.30 12.16
C TRP A 109 5.98 4.86 12.02
N VAL A 110 6.92 3.91 12.11
CA VAL A 110 6.57 2.47 12.07
C VAL A 110 5.75 2.07 13.31
N ARG A 111 6.06 2.63 14.49
CA ARG A 111 5.31 2.40 15.73
C ARG A 111 3.86 2.89 15.60
N ILE A 112 3.65 4.08 15.02
CA ILE A 112 2.31 4.64 14.78
C ILE A 112 1.51 3.68 13.88
N ALA A 113 2.08 3.26 12.74
CA ALA A 113 1.43 2.32 11.83
C ALA A 113 1.10 0.98 12.52
N LYS A 114 2.07 0.40 13.23
CA LYS A 114 1.90 -0.86 13.95
C LYS A 114 0.82 -0.76 15.03
N ASN A 115 0.83 0.31 15.81
CA ASN A 115 -0.14 0.52 16.88
C ASN A 115 -1.56 0.75 16.34
N ALA A 116 -1.70 1.34 15.15
CA ALA A 116 -2.99 1.43 14.44
C ALA A 116 -3.50 0.06 13.93
N GLY A 117 -2.68 -0.99 13.99
CA GLY A 117 -3.00 -2.32 13.48
C GLY A 117 -2.64 -2.54 12.01
N MET A 118 -1.91 -1.62 11.38
CA MET A 118 -1.45 -1.75 10.00
C MET A 118 -0.38 -2.83 9.87
N LYS A 119 -0.29 -3.47 8.70
CA LYS A 119 0.63 -4.58 8.41
C LYS A 119 1.69 -4.22 7.38
N TYR A 120 1.50 -3.16 6.64
CA TYR A 120 2.45 -2.66 5.64
C TYR A 120 2.37 -1.14 5.54
N ILE A 121 3.43 -0.56 4.98
CA ILE A 121 3.57 0.88 4.74
C ILE A 121 3.92 1.06 3.27
N VAL A 122 3.17 1.87 2.54
CA VAL A 122 3.52 2.34 1.19
C VAL A 122 3.97 3.79 1.31
N ILE A 123 5.18 4.12 0.89
CA ILE A 123 5.70 5.49 0.92
C ILE A 123 6.07 5.96 -0.49
N THR A 124 5.86 7.24 -0.78
CA THR A 124 6.32 7.87 -2.01
C THR A 124 7.86 7.84 -2.07
N SER A 125 8.42 6.90 -2.85
CA SER A 125 9.85 6.88 -3.15
C SER A 125 10.23 7.93 -4.19
N LYS A 126 9.32 8.21 -5.13
CA LYS A 126 9.35 9.32 -6.10
C LYS A 126 7.92 9.66 -6.50
N HIS A 127 7.48 10.90 -6.30
CA HIS A 127 6.19 11.41 -6.76
C HIS A 127 6.31 12.04 -8.17
N HIS A 128 5.26 12.67 -8.68
CA HIS A 128 5.23 13.31 -10.01
C HIS A 128 6.25 14.44 -10.18
N ASP A 129 6.68 15.06 -9.08
CA ASP A 129 7.71 16.10 -9.07
C ASP A 129 9.13 15.58 -9.37
N GLY A 130 9.28 14.26 -9.50
CA GLY A 130 10.54 13.61 -9.86
C GLY A 130 11.57 13.54 -8.73
N PHE A 131 11.26 14.08 -7.54
CA PHE A 131 12.18 14.08 -6.40
C PHE A 131 12.25 12.70 -5.75
N ALA A 132 13.47 12.14 -5.66
CA ALA A 132 13.69 10.84 -5.02
C ALA A 132 13.86 10.99 -3.51
N MET A 133 13.02 10.30 -2.74
CA MET A 133 13.06 10.30 -1.27
C MET A 133 14.08 9.30 -0.69
N TYR A 134 15.05 8.85 -1.51
CA TYR A 134 16.10 7.90 -1.16
C TYR A 134 17.40 8.27 -1.88
N ASP A 135 18.52 7.70 -1.47
CA ASP A 135 19.86 7.91 -2.08
C ASP A 135 19.93 7.25 -3.47
N SER A 136 19.51 7.98 -4.53
CA SER A 136 19.53 7.51 -5.92
C SER A 136 20.90 7.71 -6.55
N LYS A 137 21.44 6.68 -7.21
CA LYS A 137 22.73 6.78 -7.89
C LYS A 137 22.63 7.21 -9.35
N VAL A 138 21.39 7.35 -9.85
CA VAL A 138 21.12 7.78 -11.24
C VAL A 138 20.63 9.23 -11.31
N SER A 139 20.37 9.86 -10.18
CA SER A 139 19.91 11.25 -10.07
C SER A 139 20.47 11.91 -8.81
N SER A 140 20.97 13.13 -8.93
CA SER A 140 21.29 13.98 -7.76
C SER A 140 20.09 14.81 -7.27
N TYR A 141 18.94 14.69 -7.92
CA TYR A 141 17.69 15.30 -7.47
C TYR A 141 17.01 14.37 -6.47
N ASP A 142 17.65 14.20 -5.33
CA ASP A 142 17.22 13.33 -4.26
C ASP A 142 17.46 13.94 -2.88
N ILE A 143 16.90 13.31 -1.85
CA ILE A 143 16.94 13.84 -0.47
C ILE A 143 18.34 13.87 0.13
N VAL A 144 19.26 13.04 -0.33
CA VAL A 144 20.63 12.97 0.21
C VAL A 144 21.53 14.03 -0.42
N ASP A 145 21.46 14.17 -1.75
CA ASP A 145 22.36 15.04 -2.50
C ASP A 145 21.82 16.48 -2.60
N ALA A 146 20.50 16.67 -2.80
CA ALA A 146 19.91 17.97 -3.06
C ALA A 146 19.47 18.75 -1.80
N THR A 147 19.41 18.10 -0.63
CA THR A 147 18.89 18.74 0.60
C THR A 147 19.94 18.85 1.71
N PRO A 148 19.78 19.78 2.66
CA PRO A 148 20.66 19.86 3.83
C PRO A 148 20.49 18.69 4.82
N TYR A 149 19.52 17.78 4.57
CA TYR A 149 19.27 16.63 5.43
C TYR A 149 20.34 15.53 5.31
N HIS A 150 20.86 15.28 4.12
CA HIS A 150 21.95 14.33 3.81
C HIS A 150 21.77 12.92 4.39
N ARG A 151 20.53 12.46 4.58
CA ARG A 151 20.21 11.13 5.09
C ARG A 151 19.15 10.48 4.19
N ASP A 152 19.14 9.14 4.18
CA ASP A 152 18.16 8.33 3.44
C ASP A 152 17.04 7.84 4.38
N PRO A 153 15.86 8.50 4.42
CA PRO A 153 14.76 8.11 5.28
C PRO A 153 14.13 6.78 4.87
N ILE A 154 14.20 6.43 3.59
CA ILE A 154 13.68 5.14 3.08
C ILE A 154 14.50 3.98 3.63
N LYS A 155 15.83 4.12 3.67
CA LYS A 155 16.73 3.14 4.29
C LYS A 155 16.44 2.95 5.78
N GLU A 156 16.21 4.04 6.48
CA GLU A 156 15.87 4.00 7.91
C GLU A 156 14.49 3.34 8.14
N LEU A 157 13.50 3.68 7.32
CA LEU A 157 12.17 3.05 7.38
C LEU A 157 12.22 1.56 7.04
N ALA A 158 13.03 1.14 6.06
CA ALA A 158 13.18 -0.26 5.69
C ALA A 158 13.73 -1.10 6.84
N ALA A 159 14.79 -0.61 7.49
CA ALA A 159 15.40 -1.24 8.64
C ALA A 159 14.39 -1.36 9.80
N GLU A 160 13.67 -0.28 10.09
CA GLU A 160 12.74 -0.22 11.20
C GLU A 160 11.45 -1.00 10.96
N ALA A 161 10.90 -0.97 9.74
CA ALA A 161 9.75 -1.79 9.36
C ALA A 161 10.06 -3.28 9.53
N LYS A 162 11.21 -3.73 9.03
CA LYS A 162 11.70 -5.11 9.22
C LYS A 162 11.82 -5.45 10.72
N ARG A 163 12.40 -4.57 11.53
CA ARG A 163 12.58 -4.78 12.97
C ARG A 163 11.24 -4.89 13.72
N GLN A 164 10.22 -4.11 13.32
CA GLN A 164 8.91 -4.11 13.96
C GLN A 164 7.91 -5.11 13.33
N GLY A 165 8.27 -5.78 12.23
CA GLY A 165 7.47 -6.81 11.57
C GLY A 165 6.38 -6.24 10.64
N LEU A 166 6.62 -5.07 10.04
CA LEU A 166 5.82 -4.51 8.96
C LEU A 166 6.52 -4.70 7.62
N VAL A 167 5.75 -4.80 6.53
CA VAL A 167 6.29 -4.86 5.18
C VAL A 167 6.38 -3.43 4.62
N LEU A 168 7.59 -3.02 4.18
CA LEU A 168 7.77 -1.76 3.46
C LEU A 168 7.43 -1.96 1.99
N CYS A 169 6.76 -0.97 1.40
CA CYS A 169 6.30 -0.92 0.03
C CYS A 169 6.55 0.49 -0.53
N PHE A 170 6.68 0.62 -1.86
CA PHE A 170 6.94 1.92 -2.47
C PHE A 170 5.85 2.32 -3.45
N TYR A 171 5.44 3.58 -3.35
CA TYR A 171 4.81 4.29 -4.44
C TYR A 171 5.92 4.83 -5.37
N TYR A 172 5.71 4.70 -6.67
CA TYR A 172 6.60 5.22 -7.69
C TYR A 172 5.80 5.81 -8.86
N SER A 173 6.03 7.07 -9.17
CA SER A 173 5.37 7.74 -10.29
C SER A 173 6.05 7.44 -11.63
N ILE A 174 5.26 7.00 -12.61
CA ILE A 174 5.64 6.90 -14.02
C ILE A 174 5.73 8.31 -14.63
N LEU A 175 4.82 9.22 -14.24
CA LEU A 175 4.91 10.63 -14.58
C LEU A 175 6.06 11.29 -13.82
N ASP A 176 6.84 12.13 -14.51
CA ASP A 176 7.98 12.85 -13.93
C ASP A 176 8.09 14.25 -14.54
N TRP A 177 7.72 15.26 -13.75
CA TRP A 177 7.75 16.67 -14.16
C TRP A 177 9.18 17.23 -14.21
N HIS A 178 10.09 16.61 -13.47
CA HIS A 178 11.48 17.07 -13.38
C HIS A 178 12.36 16.52 -14.49
N TYR A 179 12.00 15.38 -15.08
CA TYR A 179 12.85 14.75 -16.09
C TYR A 179 13.18 15.71 -17.25
N PRO A 180 14.46 15.88 -17.65
CA PRO A 180 14.87 16.95 -18.58
C PRO A 180 14.20 16.92 -19.96
N ALA A 181 13.79 15.74 -20.44
CA ALA A 181 13.06 15.61 -21.68
C ALA A 181 11.54 15.85 -21.55
N ALA A 182 11.00 15.90 -20.32
CA ALA A 182 9.59 16.16 -20.07
C ALA A 182 9.27 17.65 -20.21
N TYR A 183 8.16 17.97 -20.86
CA TYR A 183 7.67 19.35 -20.99
C TYR A 183 6.15 19.40 -21.04
N VAL A 184 5.62 20.56 -20.70
CA VAL A 184 4.19 20.87 -20.79
C VAL A 184 3.93 21.65 -22.10
N ASP A 185 2.91 21.23 -22.83
CA ASP A 185 2.44 21.90 -24.04
C ASP A 185 0.94 22.21 -23.85
N ALA A 186 0.69 23.23 -23.04
CA ALA A 186 -0.66 23.67 -22.73
C ALA A 186 -0.71 25.22 -22.63
N PRO A 187 -1.75 25.87 -23.18
CA PRO A 187 -1.89 27.32 -23.11
C PRO A 187 -1.86 27.85 -21.68
N GLY A 188 -1.06 28.89 -21.43
CA GLY A 188 -0.94 29.54 -20.13
C GLY A 188 -0.16 28.79 -19.07
N LYS A 189 0.45 27.65 -19.40
CA LYS A 189 1.34 26.88 -18.52
C LYS A 189 2.79 27.14 -18.85
N ASP A 190 3.63 27.20 -17.82
CA ASP A 190 5.06 27.15 -18.01
C ASP A 190 5.47 25.78 -18.59
N PRO A 191 6.31 25.72 -19.64
CA PRO A 191 6.71 24.46 -20.24
C PRO A 191 7.44 23.49 -19.29
N THR A 192 7.97 23.98 -18.18
CA THR A 192 8.72 23.21 -17.19
C THR A 192 7.95 22.99 -15.89
N ALA A 193 6.73 23.52 -15.76
CA ALA A 193 5.89 23.29 -14.60
C ALA A 193 5.27 21.88 -14.57
N GLY A 194 4.62 21.54 -13.45
CA GLY A 194 3.83 20.32 -13.37
C GLY A 194 2.58 20.40 -14.26
N ASN A 195 2.16 19.26 -14.79
CA ASN A 195 0.85 19.12 -15.45
C ASN A 195 0.39 17.67 -15.39
N ARG A 196 -0.94 17.48 -15.42
CA ARG A 196 -1.55 16.14 -15.48
C ARG A 196 -0.98 15.30 -16.63
N THR A 197 -0.76 15.92 -17.79
CA THR A 197 -0.13 15.27 -18.95
C THR A 197 1.11 16.03 -19.35
N THR A 198 2.17 15.29 -19.65
CA THR A 198 3.43 15.82 -20.17
C THR A 198 3.72 15.20 -21.53
N LYS A 199 4.53 15.89 -22.33
CA LYS A 199 5.16 15.35 -23.53
C LYS A 199 6.61 15.07 -23.24
N LEU A 200 7.21 14.19 -24.03
CA LEU A 200 8.65 13.94 -24.04
C LEU A 200 9.25 14.44 -25.34
N LYS A 201 10.43 15.06 -25.29
CA LYS A 201 11.21 15.43 -26.47
C LYS A 201 11.53 14.17 -27.30
N PRO A 202 11.76 14.30 -28.61
CA PRO A 202 12.18 13.18 -29.45
C PRO A 202 13.37 12.41 -28.85
N GLY A 203 13.28 11.07 -28.79
CA GLY A 203 14.26 10.19 -28.16
C GLY A 203 14.19 10.13 -26.63
N GLY A 204 13.46 11.03 -25.99
CA GLY A 204 13.41 11.13 -24.53
C GLY A 204 12.68 9.98 -23.85
N LYS A 205 11.82 9.24 -24.56
CA LYS A 205 11.08 8.10 -23.97
C LYS A 205 12.03 6.96 -23.63
N GLU A 206 12.88 6.53 -24.54
CA GLU A 206 13.82 5.44 -24.33
C GLU A 206 14.79 5.74 -23.18
N GLU A 207 15.30 6.96 -23.15
CA GLU A 207 16.20 7.42 -22.10
C GLU A 207 15.48 7.45 -20.76
N TYR A 208 14.24 7.95 -20.71
CA TYR A 208 13.43 7.98 -19.51
C TYR A 208 13.11 6.57 -18.99
N LEU A 209 12.75 5.63 -19.85
CA LEU A 209 12.50 4.24 -19.47
C LEU A 209 13.75 3.59 -18.89
N LYS A 210 14.93 3.88 -19.43
CA LYS A 210 16.21 3.41 -18.86
C LYS A 210 16.47 4.01 -17.49
N TYR A 211 16.24 5.31 -17.31
CA TYR A 211 16.34 6.01 -16.03
C TYR A 211 15.39 5.40 -14.98
N MET A 212 14.11 5.28 -15.31
CA MET A 212 13.08 4.68 -14.45
C MET A 212 13.45 3.24 -14.04
N LYS A 213 13.84 2.39 -15.00
CA LYS A 213 14.27 1.02 -14.75
C LYS A 213 15.50 0.95 -13.82
N THR A 214 16.40 1.92 -13.90
CA THR A 214 17.56 2.02 -13.00
C THR A 214 17.12 2.36 -11.58
N GLN A 215 16.28 3.37 -11.39
CA GLN A 215 15.73 3.71 -10.07
C GLN A 215 14.94 2.55 -9.44
N LEU A 216 14.12 1.85 -10.23
CA LEU A 216 13.37 0.68 -9.73
C LEU A 216 14.30 -0.46 -9.30
N ARG A 217 15.41 -0.66 -10.00
CA ARG A 217 16.45 -1.64 -9.59
C ARG A 217 17.10 -1.23 -8.27
N GLU A 218 17.42 0.06 -8.10
CA GLU A 218 17.95 0.59 -6.83
C GLU A 218 16.99 0.32 -5.68
N LEU A 219 15.71 0.66 -5.85
CA LEU A 219 14.67 0.46 -4.84
C LEU A 219 14.46 -1.03 -4.49
N ILE A 220 14.38 -1.90 -5.50
CA ILE A 220 14.14 -3.33 -5.28
C ILE A 220 15.34 -4.00 -4.62
N SER A 221 16.56 -3.76 -5.12
CA SER A 221 17.75 -4.40 -4.59
C SER A 221 18.25 -3.80 -3.27
N GLY A 222 18.01 -2.51 -3.04
CA GLY A 222 18.44 -1.81 -1.83
C GLY A 222 17.54 -2.02 -0.62
N TYR A 223 16.22 -2.21 -0.84
CA TYR A 223 15.25 -2.14 0.26
C TYR A 223 14.25 -3.31 0.32
N ASP A 224 14.26 -4.25 -0.65
CA ASP A 224 13.40 -5.45 -0.74
C ASP A 224 11.90 -5.16 -0.46
N PRO A 225 11.23 -4.29 -1.24
CA PRO A 225 9.85 -3.92 -0.99
C PRO A 225 8.88 -5.07 -1.28
N GLY A 226 7.77 -5.15 -0.51
CA GLY A 226 6.70 -6.12 -0.74
C GLY A 226 5.76 -5.76 -1.89
N VAL A 227 5.56 -4.46 -2.12
CA VAL A 227 4.70 -3.92 -3.18
C VAL A 227 5.39 -2.77 -3.88
N LEU A 228 5.24 -2.69 -5.22
CA LEU A 228 5.41 -1.47 -6.00
C LEU A 228 4.03 -0.94 -6.40
N TRP A 229 3.73 0.24 -5.91
CA TRP A 229 2.51 0.98 -6.17
C TRP A 229 2.80 2.07 -7.21
N PHE A 230 2.57 1.77 -8.49
CA PHE A 230 2.76 2.73 -9.58
C PHE A 230 1.64 3.74 -9.66
N ASP A 231 1.92 4.87 -10.29
CA ASP A 231 0.96 5.92 -10.63
C ASP A 231 1.46 6.76 -11.82
N GLY A 232 0.60 7.59 -12.41
CA GLY A 232 0.99 8.43 -13.55
C GLY A 232 0.91 7.72 -14.90
N GLU A 233 0.26 6.59 -14.99
CA GLU A 233 0.13 5.74 -16.19
C GLU A 233 -0.74 6.35 -17.28
N TRP A 234 -1.45 7.42 -17.00
CA TRP A 234 -2.37 8.09 -17.95
C TRP A 234 -1.69 8.96 -19.00
N GLN A 235 -0.35 9.00 -19.02
CA GLN A 235 0.41 9.77 -20.00
C GLN A 235 0.19 9.26 -21.41
N ASP A 236 0.07 10.15 -22.41
CA ASP A 236 -0.16 9.77 -23.81
C ASP A 236 0.98 8.94 -24.41
N TRP A 237 2.20 9.16 -23.94
CA TRP A 237 3.39 8.42 -24.37
C TRP A 237 3.55 7.05 -23.67
N TRP A 238 2.78 6.78 -22.60
CA TRP A 238 2.78 5.49 -21.91
C TRP A 238 1.77 4.54 -22.54
N THR A 239 2.22 3.39 -22.99
CA THR A 239 1.38 2.39 -23.68
C THR A 239 1.08 1.19 -22.76
N GLU A 240 0.14 0.37 -23.17
CA GLU A 240 -0.14 -0.89 -22.47
C GLU A 240 1.07 -1.84 -22.53
N GLU A 241 1.80 -1.84 -23.66
CA GLU A 241 3.01 -2.66 -23.81
C GLU A 241 4.13 -2.20 -22.88
N ASP A 242 4.32 -0.87 -22.74
CA ASP A 242 5.26 -0.33 -21.74
C ASP A 242 4.93 -0.83 -20.32
N GLY A 243 3.64 -0.87 -19.98
CA GLY A 243 3.18 -1.37 -18.69
C GLY A 243 3.45 -2.86 -18.49
N LYS A 244 3.21 -3.68 -19.50
CA LYS A 244 3.52 -5.12 -19.48
C LYS A 244 5.02 -5.37 -19.36
N GLU A 245 5.82 -4.65 -20.14
CA GLU A 245 7.27 -4.76 -20.10
C GLU A 245 7.82 -4.32 -18.75
N LEU A 246 7.31 -3.24 -18.16
CA LEU A 246 7.71 -2.78 -16.84
C LEU A 246 7.32 -3.79 -15.74
N TYR A 247 6.12 -4.35 -15.81
CA TYR A 247 5.68 -5.42 -14.91
C TYR A 247 6.64 -6.61 -14.96
N GLN A 248 6.96 -7.08 -16.17
CA GLN A 248 7.93 -8.17 -16.37
C GLN A 248 9.31 -7.84 -15.80
N TYR A 249 9.81 -6.63 -16.10
CA TYR A 249 11.10 -6.18 -15.61
C TYR A 249 11.17 -6.22 -14.09
N VAL A 250 10.17 -5.69 -13.40
CA VAL A 250 10.09 -5.67 -11.94
C VAL A 250 9.99 -7.09 -11.37
N ARG A 251 9.15 -7.94 -11.97
CA ARG A 251 8.98 -9.34 -11.56
C ARG A 251 10.26 -10.17 -11.78
N ASN A 252 11.04 -9.87 -12.80
CA ASN A 252 12.35 -10.50 -13.02
C ASN A 252 13.38 -10.09 -11.97
N LEU A 253 13.32 -8.85 -11.46
CA LEU A 253 14.18 -8.40 -10.35
C LEU A 253 13.78 -9.04 -9.01
N ASN A 254 12.49 -9.16 -8.74
CA ASN A 254 11.96 -9.83 -7.55
C ASN A 254 10.63 -10.55 -7.87
N PRO A 255 10.65 -11.88 -8.03
CA PRO A 255 9.45 -12.66 -8.36
C PRO A 255 8.35 -12.63 -7.29
N ARG A 256 8.66 -12.20 -6.06
CA ARG A 256 7.69 -12.13 -4.96
C ARG A 256 6.95 -10.80 -4.88
N ILE A 257 7.43 -9.77 -5.59
CA ILE A 257 6.86 -8.43 -5.49
C ILE A 257 5.42 -8.40 -6.04
N ILE A 258 4.58 -7.60 -5.40
CA ILE A 258 3.20 -7.36 -5.80
C ILE A 258 3.15 -5.98 -6.48
N ILE A 259 2.37 -5.85 -7.56
CA ILE A 259 2.33 -4.65 -8.38
C ILE A 259 0.87 -4.27 -8.61
N ASN A 260 0.51 -3.00 -8.40
CA ASN A 260 -0.85 -2.51 -8.65
C ASN A 260 -1.15 -2.37 -10.15
N ASN A 261 -2.43 -2.17 -10.49
CA ASN A 261 -2.86 -2.05 -11.88
C ASN A 261 -2.53 -0.70 -12.55
N ARG A 262 -1.97 0.25 -11.80
CA ARG A 262 -1.49 1.53 -12.37
C ARG A 262 -0.13 1.41 -13.08
N VAL A 263 0.47 0.23 -13.11
CA VAL A 263 1.61 -0.03 -14.01
C VAL A 263 1.16 -0.13 -15.47
N GLY A 264 -0.07 -0.58 -15.71
CA GLY A 264 -0.67 -0.70 -17.04
C GLY A 264 -1.46 0.53 -17.45
N ARG A 265 -2.00 0.51 -18.67
CA ARG A 265 -2.93 1.53 -19.19
C ARG A 265 -4.37 1.01 -19.17
N GLY A 266 -5.35 1.93 -19.24
CA GLY A 266 -6.77 1.55 -19.35
C GLY A 266 -7.52 1.46 -18.03
N ARG A 267 -6.94 1.95 -16.94
CA ARG A 267 -7.65 2.12 -15.67
C ARG A 267 -8.78 3.15 -15.83
N GLU A 268 -9.97 2.81 -15.31
CA GLU A 268 -11.15 3.68 -15.33
C GLU A 268 -11.09 4.74 -14.22
N GLY A 269 -10.14 5.66 -14.31
CA GLY A 269 -9.98 6.76 -13.37
C GLY A 269 -9.99 6.31 -11.91
N MET A 270 -10.70 7.03 -11.05
CA MET A 270 -10.76 6.73 -9.60
C MET A 270 -11.53 5.45 -9.25
N LYS A 271 -12.31 4.86 -10.16
CA LYS A 271 -12.90 3.53 -9.94
C LYS A 271 -11.84 2.44 -9.74
N GLY A 272 -10.63 2.68 -10.26
CA GLY A 272 -9.48 1.82 -10.06
C GLY A 272 -9.56 0.45 -10.71
N LEU A 273 -10.57 0.24 -11.56
CA LEU A 273 -10.73 -0.96 -12.36
C LEU A 273 -9.95 -0.81 -13.66
N SER A 274 -9.35 -1.88 -14.11
CA SER A 274 -8.93 -2.00 -15.50
C SER A 274 -10.04 -2.66 -16.30
N LYS A 275 -10.14 -2.36 -17.59
CA LYS A 275 -11.06 -3.06 -18.50
C LYS A 275 -10.82 -4.57 -18.41
N THR A 276 -11.91 -5.33 -18.43
CA THR A 276 -11.95 -6.75 -18.09
C THR A 276 -11.38 -7.71 -19.14
N ASP A 277 -10.79 -7.19 -20.20
CA ASP A 277 -10.05 -8.01 -21.12
C ASP A 277 -8.71 -8.37 -20.48
N GLN A 278 -8.46 -9.43 -20.00
CA GLN A 278 -7.30 -10.11 -19.39
C GLN A 278 -5.88 -9.56 -19.71
N THR A 279 -5.78 -8.32 -20.16
CA THR A 279 -4.57 -7.73 -20.77
C THR A 279 -3.88 -6.70 -19.87
N TYR A 280 -4.48 -6.28 -18.74
CA TYR A 280 -3.79 -5.33 -17.88
C TYR A 280 -2.59 -5.98 -17.16
N ALA A 281 -1.50 -5.24 -17.08
CA ALA A 281 -0.38 -5.60 -16.21
C ALA A 281 -0.74 -5.25 -14.77
N GLY A 282 -0.46 -6.04 -13.80
CA GLY A 282 -0.71 -5.75 -12.38
C GLY A 282 -1.49 -6.84 -11.66
N ASP A 283 -1.40 -6.82 -10.34
CA ASP A 283 -1.91 -7.86 -9.47
C ASP A 283 -3.22 -7.48 -8.79
N PHE A 284 -3.49 -6.18 -8.57
CA PHE A 284 -4.68 -5.72 -7.87
C PHE A 284 -5.17 -4.36 -8.38
N GLY A 285 -6.48 -4.15 -8.31
CA GLY A 285 -7.13 -2.89 -8.64
C GLY A 285 -7.02 -1.86 -7.51
N THR A 286 -7.11 -0.57 -7.87
CA THR A 286 -6.89 0.55 -6.94
C THR A 286 -8.05 1.57 -6.96
N PRO A 287 -9.24 1.23 -6.44
CA PRO A 287 -10.27 2.23 -6.19
C PRO A 287 -9.73 3.36 -5.31
N GLU A 288 -9.94 4.61 -5.72
CA GLU A 288 -9.41 5.77 -5.02
C GLU A 288 -10.54 6.61 -4.45
N GLN A 289 -10.45 6.97 -3.15
CA GLN A 289 -11.44 7.74 -2.39
C GLN A 289 -12.86 7.14 -2.41
N GLN A 290 -13.00 5.87 -2.72
CA GLN A 290 -14.29 5.18 -2.79
C GLN A 290 -14.18 3.70 -2.40
N ILE A 291 -15.31 3.14 -2.00
CA ILE A 291 -15.46 1.70 -1.73
C ILE A 291 -16.45 1.17 -2.77
N PRO A 292 -16.06 0.23 -3.64
CA PRO A 292 -16.98 -0.34 -4.62
C PRO A 292 -18.22 -0.93 -3.91
N PRO A 293 -19.46 -0.61 -4.37
CA PRO A 293 -20.69 -1.00 -3.66
C PRO A 293 -20.78 -2.49 -3.35
N ASN A 294 -20.36 -3.33 -4.29
CA ASN A 294 -20.40 -4.80 -4.18
C ASN A 294 -18.99 -5.43 -4.06
N GLY A 295 -17.95 -4.63 -3.75
CA GLY A 295 -16.56 -5.05 -3.92
C GLY A 295 -16.20 -5.26 -5.39
N LEU A 296 -15.14 -6.02 -5.66
CA LEU A 296 -14.71 -6.43 -7.00
C LEU A 296 -14.58 -7.95 -7.05
N PRO A 297 -15.69 -8.69 -7.29
CA PRO A 297 -15.65 -10.15 -7.31
C PRO A 297 -14.61 -10.69 -8.30
N GLY A 298 -13.78 -11.62 -7.84
CA GLY A 298 -12.73 -12.24 -8.66
C GLY A 298 -11.48 -11.40 -8.87
N VAL A 299 -11.43 -10.18 -8.34
CA VAL A 299 -10.27 -9.27 -8.44
C VAL A 299 -9.74 -8.94 -7.05
N ASP A 300 -8.43 -9.02 -6.86
CA ASP A 300 -7.77 -8.44 -5.70
C ASP A 300 -7.81 -6.91 -5.81
N TRP A 301 -8.08 -6.19 -4.73
CA TRP A 301 -8.19 -4.72 -4.77
C TRP A 301 -7.84 -4.07 -3.44
N GLU A 302 -7.43 -2.81 -3.54
CA GLU A 302 -7.04 -1.97 -2.41
C GLU A 302 -7.62 -0.57 -2.58
N SER A 303 -8.49 -0.17 -1.66
CA SER A 303 -9.02 1.19 -1.65
C SER A 303 -8.06 2.12 -0.94
N CYS A 304 -7.50 3.08 -1.68
CA CYS A 304 -6.64 4.12 -1.11
C CYS A 304 -7.45 5.38 -0.80
N MET A 305 -7.29 5.92 0.41
CA MET A 305 -8.03 7.10 0.86
C MET A 305 -7.16 8.01 1.74
N THR A 306 -7.45 9.30 1.66
CA THR A 306 -6.90 10.31 2.58
C THR A 306 -7.65 10.30 3.91
N MET A 307 -7.01 10.81 4.97
CA MET A 307 -7.70 11.13 6.25
C MET A 307 -8.42 12.47 6.21
N ASN A 308 -7.99 13.36 5.33
CA ASN A 308 -8.48 14.73 5.09
C ASN A 308 -8.73 14.92 3.59
N ASP A 309 -8.66 16.15 3.06
CA ASP A 309 -8.94 16.45 1.65
C ASP A 309 -7.71 16.34 0.73
N THR A 310 -6.52 15.98 1.25
CA THR A 310 -5.26 15.95 0.50
C THR A 310 -4.39 14.73 0.81
N TRP A 311 -3.52 14.33 -0.13
CA TRP A 311 -2.53 13.29 0.11
C TRP A 311 -1.27 13.86 0.77
N GLY A 312 -0.64 14.88 0.16
CA GLY A 312 0.47 15.61 0.74
C GLY A 312 0.01 16.62 1.80
N PHE A 313 0.91 17.01 2.70
CA PHE A 313 0.60 17.93 3.78
C PHE A 313 0.16 19.31 3.28
N LYS A 314 -0.97 19.82 3.83
CA LYS A 314 -1.42 21.21 3.73
C LYS A 314 -1.69 21.74 5.13
N PHE A 315 -1.06 22.87 5.50
CA PHE A 315 -1.13 23.36 6.89
C PHE A 315 -2.52 23.89 7.29
N TYR A 316 -3.38 24.16 6.32
CA TYR A 316 -4.76 24.69 6.53
C TYR A 316 -5.86 23.68 6.22
N ASP A 317 -5.53 22.40 5.95
CA ASP A 317 -6.53 21.34 5.76
C ASP A 317 -6.89 20.74 7.11
N ASP A 318 -8.07 21.09 7.60
CA ASP A 318 -8.63 20.67 8.89
C ASP A 318 -9.83 19.72 8.77
N LYS A 319 -10.17 19.28 7.55
CA LYS A 319 -11.34 18.44 7.24
C LYS A 319 -11.08 16.96 7.50
N TRP A 320 -10.79 16.64 8.72
CA TRP A 320 -10.42 15.29 9.12
C TRP A 320 -11.60 14.33 9.24
N LYS A 321 -11.52 13.16 8.61
CA LYS A 321 -12.43 12.04 8.86
C LYS A 321 -12.39 11.63 10.33
N SER A 322 -13.54 11.34 10.92
CA SER A 322 -13.59 10.84 12.30
C SER A 322 -13.06 9.40 12.41
N PRO A 323 -12.62 8.97 13.60
CA PRO A 323 -12.26 7.57 13.85
C PRO A 323 -13.39 6.60 13.47
N GLU A 324 -14.64 6.98 13.68
CA GLU A 324 -15.82 6.18 13.29
C GLU A 324 -15.85 5.94 11.78
N VAL A 325 -15.69 6.99 10.98
CA VAL A 325 -15.65 6.88 9.51
C VAL A 325 -14.50 5.97 9.07
N ILE A 326 -13.31 6.12 9.65
CA ILE A 326 -12.14 5.32 9.29
C ILE A 326 -12.35 3.84 9.63
N ILE A 327 -12.85 3.55 10.82
CA ILE A 327 -13.10 2.15 11.28
C ILE A 327 -14.21 1.52 10.43
N ARG A 328 -15.31 2.24 10.17
CA ARG A 328 -16.40 1.72 9.33
C ARG A 328 -15.97 1.52 7.89
N ASN A 329 -15.11 2.37 7.33
CA ASN A 329 -14.51 2.15 6.01
C ASN A 329 -13.64 0.89 5.99
N LEU A 330 -12.79 0.69 7.00
CA LEU A 330 -11.97 -0.53 7.12
C LEU A 330 -12.83 -1.80 7.15
N ILE A 331 -13.89 -1.79 7.94
CA ILE A 331 -14.84 -2.89 8.05
C ILE A 331 -15.57 -3.11 6.71
N ASP A 332 -16.06 -2.05 6.08
CA ASP A 332 -16.78 -2.13 4.81
C ASP A 332 -15.90 -2.69 3.70
N ILE A 333 -14.67 -2.22 3.57
CA ILE A 333 -13.66 -2.71 2.62
C ILE A 333 -13.36 -4.20 2.88
N ALA A 334 -13.08 -4.58 4.12
CA ALA A 334 -12.80 -5.97 4.49
C ALA A 334 -14.00 -6.89 4.22
N SER A 335 -15.23 -6.41 4.51
CA SER A 335 -16.48 -7.16 4.25
C SER A 335 -16.75 -7.42 2.76
N LYS A 336 -16.05 -6.73 1.88
CA LYS A 336 -16.10 -6.83 0.42
C LYS A 336 -14.84 -7.46 -0.18
N GLY A 337 -13.91 -7.92 0.67
CA GLY A 337 -12.71 -8.66 0.28
C GLY A 337 -11.51 -7.79 -0.10
N GLY A 338 -11.59 -6.46 0.06
CA GLY A 338 -10.51 -5.52 -0.26
C GLY A 338 -9.53 -5.26 0.88
N ASN A 339 -8.46 -4.54 0.55
CA ASN A 339 -7.52 -3.92 1.50
C ASN A 339 -7.81 -2.42 1.62
N TYR A 340 -7.55 -1.86 2.78
CA TYR A 340 -7.63 -0.43 3.04
C TYR A 340 -6.22 0.15 3.17
N LEU A 341 -5.87 1.11 2.32
CA LEU A 341 -4.63 1.88 2.36
C LEU A 341 -4.95 3.32 2.76
N LEU A 342 -4.68 3.66 4.03
CA LEU A 342 -5.04 4.95 4.63
C LEU A 342 -3.85 5.90 4.67
N ASN A 343 -4.00 7.09 4.11
CA ASN A 343 -2.93 8.06 3.92
C ASN A 343 -2.64 8.92 5.15
N VAL A 344 -1.38 9.25 5.32
CA VAL A 344 -0.86 10.37 6.12
C VAL A 344 0.05 11.23 5.24
N GLY A 345 0.00 12.55 5.42
CA GLY A 345 0.88 13.52 4.77
C GLY A 345 1.81 14.18 5.81
N PRO A 346 3.07 13.73 5.95
CA PRO A 346 4.00 14.33 6.90
C PRO A 346 4.42 15.76 6.52
N THR A 347 4.76 16.55 7.54
CA THR A 347 5.27 17.91 7.39
C THR A 347 6.70 17.92 6.82
N LYS A 348 7.19 19.09 6.39
CA LYS A 348 8.58 19.26 5.91
C LYS A 348 9.64 18.95 6.99
N GLU A 349 9.27 19.04 8.25
CA GLU A 349 10.15 18.71 9.38
C GLU A 349 10.21 17.20 9.65
N GLY A 350 9.35 16.37 8.98
CA GLY A 350 9.31 14.93 9.16
C GLY A 350 8.38 14.46 10.29
N LEU A 351 7.32 15.23 10.60
CA LEU A 351 6.32 14.84 11.59
C LEU A 351 5.03 14.37 10.91
N ILE A 352 4.48 13.25 11.35
CA ILE A 352 3.09 12.90 11.04
C ILE A 352 2.20 13.85 11.84
N PRO A 353 1.24 14.56 11.22
CA PRO A 353 0.38 15.52 11.90
C PRO A 353 -0.37 14.91 13.09
N GLU A 354 -0.44 15.64 14.21
CA GLU A 354 -1.10 15.17 15.43
C GLU A 354 -2.55 14.68 15.19
N PRO A 355 -3.39 15.36 14.40
CA PRO A 355 -4.72 14.84 14.10
C PRO A 355 -4.74 13.46 13.42
N SER A 356 -3.69 13.12 12.65
CA SER A 356 -3.53 11.77 12.07
C SER A 356 -3.16 10.76 13.15
N VAL A 357 -2.23 11.12 14.05
CA VAL A 357 -1.76 10.27 15.14
C VAL A 357 -2.90 9.91 16.09
N GLU A 358 -3.71 10.89 16.48
CA GLU A 358 -4.89 10.68 17.35
C GLU A 358 -5.90 9.70 16.72
N ARG A 359 -6.21 9.88 15.43
CA ARG A 359 -7.15 9.01 14.71
C ARG A 359 -6.62 7.59 14.58
N LEU A 360 -5.34 7.45 14.25
CA LEU A 360 -4.67 6.15 14.17
C LEU A 360 -4.62 5.45 15.53
N ALA A 361 -4.43 6.19 16.62
CA ALA A 361 -4.48 5.64 17.97
C ALA A 361 -5.89 5.10 18.30
N ALA A 362 -6.95 5.84 17.93
CA ALA A 362 -8.33 5.40 18.13
C ALA A 362 -8.66 4.15 17.28
N VAL A 363 -8.22 4.11 16.01
CA VAL A 363 -8.35 2.92 15.15
C VAL A 363 -7.61 1.75 15.76
N GLY A 364 -6.40 1.96 16.28
CA GLY A 364 -5.60 0.94 16.94
C GLY A 364 -6.25 0.36 18.20
N ALA A 365 -6.88 1.20 19.00
CA ALA A 365 -7.65 0.75 20.18
C ALA A 365 -8.79 -0.20 19.76
N TRP A 366 -9.54 0.12 18.72
CA TRP A 366 -10.58 -0.76 18.17
C TRP A 366 -9.98 -2.05 17.59
N MET A 367 -8.92 -1.95 16.78
CA MET A 367 -8.25 -3.09 16.14
C MET A 367 -7.63 -4.05 17.15
N LYS A 368 -7.14 -3.57 18.28
CA LYS A 368 -6.60 -4.42 19.35
C LYS A 368 -7.62 -5.42 19.89
N LEU A 369 -8.90 -5.02 19.94
CA LEU A 369 -9.99 -5.85 20.43
C LEU A 369 -10.65 -6.66 19.29
N ASN A 370 -10.72 -6.09 18.09
CA ASN A 370 -11.54 -6.61 17.01
C ASN A 370 -10.76 -7.07 15.78
N GLY A 371 -9.43 -6.96 15.76
CA GLY A 371 -8.61 -7.26 14.59
C GLY A 371 -8.75 -8.69 14.05
N GLU A 372 -9.16 -9.66 14.88
CA GLU A 372 -9.49 -11.01 14.44
C GLU A 372 -10.58 -11.01 13.36
N SER A 373 -11.54 -10.09 13.45
CA SER A 373 -12.66 -9.96 12.50
C SER A 373 -12.30 -9.25 11.21
N ILE A 374 -11.05 -8.76 11.08
CA ILE A 374 -10.53 -8.03 9.91
C ILE A 374 -9.45 -8.85 9.20
N TYR A 375 -8.36 -9.18 9.92
CA TYR A 375 -7.22 -9.85 9.30
C TYR A 375 -7.55 -11.26 8.80
N GLY A 376 -7.15 -11.55 7.56
CA GLY A 376 -7.31 -12.89 6.96
C GLY A 376 -8.77 -13.33 6.80
N THR A 377 -9.69 -12.38 6.77
CA THR A 377 -11.10 -12.68 6.48
C THR A 377 -11.37 -12.69 4.98
N SER A 378 -12.40 -13.41 4.60
CA SER A 378 -13.03 -13.34 3.29
C SER A 378 -14.20 -12.36 3.29
N ALA A 379 -14.67 -11.98 2.11
CA ALA A 379 -15.86 -11.15 1.93
C ALA A 379 -17.10 -11.77 2.60
N SER A 380 -18.12 -10.93 2.79
CA SER A 380 -19.43 -11.36 3.25
C SER A 380 -19.99 -12.49 2.40
N PRO A 381 -20.54 -13.55 3.00
CA PRO A 381 -21.21 -14.60 2.25
C PRO A 381 -22.63 -14.19 1.78
N PHE A 382 -23.13 -13.04 2.24
CA PHE A 382 -24.45 -12.55 1.86
C PHE A 382 -24.38 -11.75 0.54
N PRO A 383 -25.36 -11.93 -0.36
CA PRO A 383 -25.41 -11.21 -1.63
C PRO A 383 -25.64 -9.70 -1.46
N ARG A 384 -26.22 -9.30 -0.32
CA ARG A 384 -26.40 -7.90 0.08
C ARG A 384 -25.92 -7.72 1.51
N GLN A 385 -25.34 -6.56 1.79
CA GLN A 385 -24.94 -6.22 3.16
C GLN A 385 -26.19 -6.08 4.05
N PRO A 386 -26.20 -6.67 5.26
CA PRO A 386 -27.32 -6.53 6.19
C PRO A 386 -27.48 -5.09 6.66
N GLU A 387 -28.72 -4.69 6.99
CA GLU A 387 -29.06 -3.33 7.46
C GLU A 387 -28.34 -2.97 8.77
N PHE A 388 -28.09 -3.93 9.64
CA PHE A 388 -27.40 -3.69 10.89
C PHE A 388 -25.92 -3.29 10.71
N GLY A 389 -25.31 -3.53 9.55
CA GLY A 389 -23.89 -3.23 9.35
C GLY A 389 -23.21 -4.07 8.28
N ARG A 390 -22.12 -4.78 8.63
CA ARG A 390 -21.29 -5.53 7.70
C ARG A 390 -20.94 -6.91 8.24
N VAL A 391 -20.53 -7.80 7.34
CA VAL A 391 -20.12 -9.16 7.72
C VAL A 391 -18.81 -9.52 7.04
N THR A 392 -17.89 -10.07 7.83
CA THR A 392 -16.68 -10.73 7.33
C THR A 392 -16.72 -12.21 7.71
N SER A 393 -15.95 -13.06 7.03
CA SER A 393 -15.99 -14.49 7.28
C SER A 393 -14.63 -15.14 7.35
N LYS A 394 -14.56 -16.24 8.11
CA LYS A 394 -13.47 -17.23 8.10
C LYS A 394 -14.07 -18.64 8.07
N PRO A 395 -13.30 -19.66 7.73
CA PRO A 395 -13.79 -21.04 7.83
C PRO A 395 -14.41 -21.32 9.21
N GLY A 396 -15.70 -21.68 9.24
CA GLY A 396 -16.44 -21.96 10.47
C GLY A 396 -16.84 -20.74 11.32
N ARG A 397 -16.62 -19.50 10.85
CA ARG A 397 -16.97 -18.29 11.61
C ARG A 397 -17.50 -17.19 10.71
N LEU A 398 -18.52 -16.48 11.21
CA LEU A 398 -18.99 -15.20 10.70
C LEU A 398 -18.79 -14.13 11.78
N TYR A 399 -18.31 -12.97 11.36
CA TYR A 399 -18.16 -11.79 12.22
C TYR A 399 -19.14 -10.74 11.74
N LEU A 400 -20.16 -10.49 12.58
CA LEU A 400 -21.22 -9.51 12.31
C LEU A 400 -20.79 -8.20 12.97
N HIS A 401 -20.43 -7.21 12.16
CA HIS A 401 -20.07 -5.86 12.61
C HIS A 401 -21.33 -5.02 12.70
N VAL A 402 -21.82 -4.82 13.92
CA VAL A 402 -23.09 -4.13 14.18
C VAL A 402 -22.84 -2.64 14.32
N PHE A 403 -23.28 -1.86 13.34
CA PHE A 403 -23.22 -0.38 13.32
C PHE A 403 -24.45 0.24 13.98
N SER A 404 -25.61 -0.42 13.80
CA SER A 404 -26.89 -0.02 14.36
C SER A 404 -27.33 -1.04 15.40
N TRP A 405 -27.14 -0.73 16.69
CA TRP A 405 -27.53 -1.63 17.77
C TRP A 405 -29.04 -1.66 17.93
N PRO A 406 -29.68 -2.85 17.88
CA PRO A 406 -31.12 -2.92 17.96
C PRO A 406 -31.62 -2.60 19.37
N ALA A 407 -32.60 -1.67 19.49
CA ALA A 407 -33.12 -1.20 20.78
C ALA A 407 -33.82 -2.31 21.58
N ASP A 408 -34.43 -3.29 20.91
CA ASP A 408 -35.10 -4.45 21.51
C ASP A 408 -34.16 -5.63 21.82
N GLY A 409 -32.85 -5.43 21.56
CA GLY A 409 -31.82 -6.46 21.76
C GLY A 409 -31.92 -7.64 20.77
N SER A 410 -32.65 -7.50 19.65
CA SER A 410 -32.87 -8.59 18.69
C SER A 410 -32.14 -8.31 17.37
N LEU A 411 -30.96 -8.94 17.17
CA LEU A 411 -30.21 -8.82 15.93
C LEU A 411 -30.72 -9.86 14.94
N VAL A 412 -31.40 -9.42 13.88
CA VAL A 412 -31.88 -10.28 12.80
C VAL A 412 -30.76 -10.49 11.77
N VAL A 413 -30.39 -11.74 11.55
CA VAL A 413 -29.33 -12.15 10.61
C VAL A 413 -29.96 -12.95 9.45
N PRO A 414 -29.67 -12.60 8.19
CA PRO A 414 -30.17 -13.37 7.05
C PRO A 414 -29.80 -14.86 7.13
N PRO A 415 -30.49 -15.74 6.38
CA PRO A 415 -30.20 -17.17 6.37
C PRO A 415 -28.74 -17.43 5.98
N ILE A 416 -28.03 -18.23 6.78
CA ILE A 416 -26.59 -18.52 6.56
C ILE A 416 -26.35 -19.91 5.94
N GLY A 417 -27.41 -20.73 5.76
CA GLY A 417 -27.31 -22.06 5.19
C GLY A 417 -26.50 -23.07 6.03
N LYS A 418 -26.18 -22.72 7.28
CA LYS A 418 -25.34 -23.52 8.19
C LYS A 418 -25.92 -23.47 9.59
N GLN A 419 -25.71 -24.54 10.37
CA GLN A 419 -26.10 -24.56 11.78
C GLN A 419 -25.13 -23.72 12.62
N VAL A 420 -25.67 -22.82 13.45
CA VAL A 420 -24.89 -22.09 14.47
C VAL A 420 -24.68 -22.97 15.67
N LYS A 421 -23.43 -23.17 16.04
CA LYS A 421 -23.01 -23.89 17.25
C LYS A 421 -22.98 -22.97 18.47
N ARG A 422 -22.55 -21.72 18.24
CA ARG A 422 -22.32 -20.76 19.30
C ARG A 422 -22.37 -19.34 18.75
N ALA A 423 -22.91 -18.41 19.55
CA ALA A 423 -22.83 -16.98 19.32
C ALA A 423 -22.28 -16.29 20.56
N TYR A 424 -21.48 -15.24 20.37
CA TYR A 424 -20.88 -14.44 21.44
C TYR A 424 -20.38 -13.08 20.92
N LEU A 425 -20.16 -12.14 21.81
CA LEU A 425 -19.44 -10.90 21.48
C LEU A 425 -17.93 -11.18 21.41
N LEU A 426 -17.24 -10.68 20.37
CA LEU A 426 -15.80 -10.92 20.22
C LEU A 426 -15.00 -10.44 21.44
N VAL A 427 -15.44 -9.33 22.06
CA VAL A 427 -14.82 -8.78 23.28
C VAL A 427 -15.17 -9.56 24.55
N ALA A 428 -16.18 -10.45 24.51
CA ALA A 428 -16.61 -11.27 25.65
C ALA A 428 -16.84 -12.73 25.25
N PRO A 429 -15.81 -13.46 24.78
CA PRO A 429 -15.97 -14.77 24.12
C PRO A 429 -16.47 -15.88 25.07
N LYS A 430 -16.44 -15.68 26.35
CA LYS A 430 -16.97 -16.64 27.35
C LYS A 430 -18.49 -16.55 27.55
N GLN A 431 -19.10 -15.39 27.23
CA GLN A 431 -20.54 -15.17 27.39
C GLN A 431 -21.26 -15.60 26.12
N ARG A 432 -22.08 -16.64 26.21
CA ARG A 432 -22.92 -17.11 25.09
C ARG A 432 -24.12 -16.20 24.92
N LEU A 433 -24.43 -15.91 23.66
CA LEU A 433 -25.66 -15.26 23.26
C LEU A 433 -26.68 -16.31 22.81
N SER A 434 -27.96 -16.09 23.12
CA SER A 434 -29.04 -16.94 22.64
C SER A 434 -29.28 -16.71 21.14
N VAL A 435 -29.47 -17.81 20.41
CA VAL A 435 -29.77 -17.81 18.96
C VAL A 435 -31.10 -18.54 18.76
N ILE A 436 -32.03 -17.88 18.12
CA ILE A 436 -33.35 -18.43 17.76
C ILE A 436 -33.37 -18.56 16.24
N SER A 437 -33.55 -19.79 15.74
CA SER A 437 -33.73 -20.05 14.31
C SER A 437 -35.17 -19.82 13.92
N GLY A 438 -35.41 -19.10 12.81
CA GLY A 438 -36.71 -18.83 12.24
C GLY A 438 -36.73 -19.07 10.72
N GLY A 439 -37.92 -19.02 10.08
CA GLY A 439 -38.05 -19.23 8.64
C GLY A 439 -37.33 -18.20 7.77
N GLU A 440 -37.14 -16.97 8.27
CA GLU A 440 -36.51 -15.86 7.55
C GLU A 440 -35.05 -15.63 7.97
N GLY A 441 -34.44 -16.51 8.78
CA GLY A 441 -33.06 -16.38 9.23
C GLY A 441 -32.86 -16.68 10.71
N LEU A 442 -31.95 -15.98 11.35
CA LEU A 442 -31.58 -16.14 12.75
C LEU A 442 -31.83 -14.85 13.52
N THR A 443 -32.30 -14.97 14.77
CA THR A 443 -32.31 -13.85 15.71
C THR A 443 -31.30 -14.12 16.83
N VAL A 444 -30.31 -13.23 16.96
CA VAL A 444 -29.35 -13.27 18.07
C VAL A 444 -29.81 -12.30 19.15
N LYS A 445 -29.99 -12.77 20.39
CA LYS A 445 -30.30 -11.91 21.53
C LYS A 445 -29.05 -11.23 22.05
N LEU A 446 -29.02 -9.91 21.98
CA LEU A 446 -27.92 -9.05 22.38
C LEU A 446 -28.13 -8.45 23.76
N PRO A 447 -27.05 -8.02 24.45
CA PRO A 447 -27.17 -7.17 25.65
C PRO A 447 -27.87 -5.84 25.32
N THR A 448 -28.43 -5.21 26.37
CA THR A 448 -29.17 -3.94 26.25
C THR A 448 -28.32 -2.81 25.65
N ALA A 449 -27.01 -2.75 25.97
CA ALA A 449 -26.10 -1.74 25.49
C ALA A 449 -24.99 -2.32 24.60
N ALA A 450 -24.63 -1.61 23.53
CA ALA A 450 -23.48 -1.95 22.71
C ALA A 450 -22.18 -1.73 23.47
N PRO A 451 -21.27 -2.72 23.55
CA PRO A 451 -19.94 -2.53 24.12
C PRO A 451 -19.09 -1.48 23.40
N ASP A 452 -19.28 -1.33 22.11
CA ASP A 452 -18.61 -0.33 21.28
C ASP A 452 -19.65 0.38 20.40
N ARG A 453 -19.61 1.73 20.42
CA ARG A 453 -20.57 2.56 19.68
C ARG A 453 -20.27 2.66 18.19
N ILE A 454 -19.00 2.43 17.79
CA ILE A 454 -18.57 2.51 16.39
C ILE A 454 -18.99 1.25 15.65
N ALA A 455 -18.59 0.10 16.20
CA ALA A 455 -18.91 -1.22 15.65
C ALA A 455 -18.63 -2.32 16.67
N THR A 456 -19.68 -2.89 17.25
CA THR A 456 -19.57 -4.09 18.09
C THR A 456 -19.55 -5.34 17.20
N VAL A 457 -18.66 -6.29 17.49
CA VAL A 457 -18.53 -7.53 16.70
C VAL A 457 -19.22 -8.70 17.42
N VAL A 458 -20.23 -9.27 16.77
CA VAL A 458 -20.88 -10.54 17.16
C VAL A 458 -20.29 -11.66 16.33
N VAL A 459 -19.86 -12.74 16.98
CA VAL A 459 -19.28 -13.92 16.32
C VAL A 459 -20.32 -15.04 16.28
N LEU A 460 -20.51 -15.62 15.10
CA LEU A 460 -21.28 -16.87 14.92
C LEU A 460 -20.30 -17.99 14.53
N GLU A 461 -20.16 -19.00 15.37
CA GLU A 461 -19.45 -20.23 15.03
C GLU A 461 -20.45 -21.20 14.37
N THR A 462 -20.08 -21.73 13.20
CA THR A 462 -20.92 -22.61 12.38
C THR A 462 -20.30 -24.01 12.22
N LYS A 463 -21.18 -24.99 11.89
CA LYS A 463 -20.72 -26.32 11.45
C LYS A 463 -20.23 -26.28 10.03
#